data_155bdcb8110a02af5a53dd4936e85447
#
_entry.id   155bdcb8110a02af5a53dd4936e85447
#
_cell.length_a   1.000
_cell.length_b   1.000
_cell.length_c   1.000
_cell.angle_alpha   90.00
_cell.angle_beta   90.00
_cell.angle_gamma   90.00
#
_symmetry.space_group_name_H-M   'P 1'
#
loop_
_entity.id
_entity.type
_entity.pdbx_description
1 polymer ?
#
loop_
_entity_poly.entity_id
_entity_poly.type
_entity_poly.pdbx_seq_one_letter_code
_entity_poly.pdbx_strand_id
1 'polypeptide(L)'
;MKRALLMASLVGVVVAVATGATLCLTSGCSTLSYYAQSVAGHLRLVGAARPVSEWLADEQTPETLKQRLALTQRIREYAVSELKLPDNASYRRFADIKRPSAVWNIVAAPELSLTLKTWCFPVVGCVGYRGYYDQAEADAYAAELRAEGLEVSVYGVPAYSTLGRLPGNWLADTFPAFSR
;
A
#
# COMPACT_ATOMS: atom_id res chain seq x y z
N MET A 1 -13.10 2.15 -39.78
CA MET A 1 -12.41 2.48 -38.52
C MET A 1 -13.29 2.30 -37.27
N LYS A 2 -14.49 2.91 -37.18
CA LYS A 2 -15.35 2.81 -35.96
C LYS A 2 -15.76 1.38 -35.60
N ARG A 3 -16.05 0.50 -36.55
CA ARG A 3 -16.41 -0.92 -36.29
C ARG A 3 -15.24 -1.75 -35.77
N ALA A 4 -14.02 -1.50 -36.24
CA ALA A 4 -12.82 -2.19 -35.76
C ALA A 4 -12.47 -1.79 -34.32
N LEU A 5 -12.63 -0.51 -33.96
CA LEU A 5 -12.46 -0.01 -32.60
C LEU A 5 -13.49 -0.59 -31.61
N LEU A 6 -14.76 -0.68 -32.03
CA LEU A 6 -15.82 -1.32 -31.23
C LEU A 6 -15.56 -2.80 -31.01
N MET A 7 -15.14 -3.53 -32.03
CA MET A 7 -14.79 -4.96 -31.86
C MET A 7 -13.58 -5.18 -30.99
N ALA A 8 -12.55 -4.35 -31.10
CA ALA A 8 -11.38 -4.42 -30.20
C ALA A 8 -11.74 -4.13 -28.74
N SER A 9 -12.63 -3.16 -28.50
CA SER A 9 -13.15 -2.85 -27.17
C SER A 9 -13.96 -4.01 -26.59
N LEU A 10 -14.83 -4.63 -27.40
CA LEU A 10 -15.67 -5.76 -26.97
C LEU A 10 -14.80 -6.98 -26.62
N VAL A 11 -13.81 -7.30 -27.42
CA VAL A 11 -12.85 -8.38 -27.16
C VAL A 11 -12.07 -8.11 -25.87
N GLY A 12 -11.63 -6.88 -25.65
CA GLY A 12 -10.95 -6.48 -24.41
C GLY A 12 -11.81 -6.70 -23.16
N VAL A 13 -13.08 -6.33 -23.21
CA VAL A 13 -14.03 -6.54 -22.11
C VAL A 13 -14.27 -8.03 -21.85
N VAL A 14 -14.48 -8.82 -22.90
CA VAL A 14 -14.70 -10.28 -22.77
C VAL A 14 -13.48 -10.96 -22.17
N VAL A 15 -12.27 -10.60 -22.59
CA VAL A 15 -11.02 -11.14 -22.04
C VAL A 15 -10.89 -10.75 -20.57
N ALA A 16 -11.17 -9.51 -20.20
CA ALA A 16 -11.10 -9.06 -18.81
C ALA A 16 -12.10 -9.79 -17.91
N VAL A 17 -13.34 -9.98 -18.38
CA VAL A 17 -14.38 -10.74 -17.65
C VAL A 17 -14.00 -12.21 -17.52
N ALA A 18 -13.53 -12.85 -18.59
CA ALA A 18 -13.10 -14.25 -18.55
C ALA A 18 -11.92 -14.46 -17.60
N THR A 19 -10.93 -13.55 -17.62
CA THR A 19 -9.78 -13.59 -16.69
C THR A 19 -10.24 -13.40 -15.25
N GLY A 20 -11.12 -12.45 -14.98
CA GLY A 20 -11.71 -12.23 -13.65
C GLY A 20 -12.48 -13.44 -13.14
N ALA A 21 -13.31 -14.05 -13.98
CA ALA A 21 -14.06 -15.26 -13.64
C ALA A 21 -13.13 -16.45 -13.35
N THR A 22 -12.08 -16.64 -14.15
CA THR A 22 -11.09 -17.71 -13.95
C THR A 22 -10.33 -17.51 -12.63
N LEU A 23 -9.91 -16.28 -12.31
CA LEU A 23 -9.27 -15.95 -11.03
C LEU A 23 -10.20 -16.19 -9.84
N CYS A 24 -11.48 -15.84 -9.94
CA CYS A 24 -12.47 -16.14 -8.90
C CYS A 24 -12.65 -17.65 -8.68
N LEU A 25 -12.68 -18.44 -9.76
CA LEU A 25 -12.87 -19.88 -9.68
C LEU A 25 -11.63 -20.63 -9.16
N THR A 26 -10.42 -20.13 -9.46
CA THR A 26 -9.16 -20.80 -9.08
C THR A 26 -8.60 -20.36 -7.73
N SER A 27 -8.81 -19.10 -7.34
CA SER A 27 -8.18 -18.49 -6.15
C SER A 27 -9.17 -17.99 -5.10
N GLY A 28 -10.48 -18.12 -5.38
CA GLY A 28 -11.57 -17.57 -4.57
C GLY A 28 -11.76 -16.05 -4.77
N CYS A 29 -13.00 -15.60 -4.65
CA CYS A 29 -13.35 -14.16 -4.78
C CYS A 29 -12.65 -13.28 -3.75
N SER A 30 -12.27 -13.81 -2.58
CA SER A 30 -11.51 -13.10 -1.54
C SER A 30 -10.12 -12.64 -2.01
N THR A 31 -9.46 -13.43 -2.85
CA THR A 31 -8.14 -13.05 -3.41
C THR A 31 -8.26 -11.91 -4.41
N LEU A 32 -9.26 -11.93 -5.28
CA LEU A 32 -9.49 -10.85 -6.24
C LEU A 32 -9.86 -9.55 -5.53
N SER A 33 -10.76 -9.60 -4.54
CA SER A 33 -11.12 -8.45 -3.70
C SER A 33 -9.90 -7.88 -2.98
N TYR A 34 -9.04 -8.73 -2.45
CA TYR A 34 -7.79 -8.31 -1.82
C TYR A 34 -6.88 -7.53 -2.77
N TYR A 35 -6.65 -8.02 -4.00
CA TYR A 35 -5.83 -7.28 -4.96
C TYR A 35 -6.50 -5.98 -5.41
N ALA A 36 -7.80 -5.97 -5.59
CA ALA A 36 -8.56 -4.78 -5.96
C ALA A 36 -8.42 -3.68 -4.88
N GLN A 37 -8.61 -4.00 -3.59
CA GLN A 37 -8.41 -3.05 -2.49
C GLN A 37 -6.95 -2.60 -2.38
N SER A 38 -5.99 -3.49 -2.60
CA SER A 38 -4.57 -3.17 -2.53
C SER A 38 -4.16 -2.16 -3.60
N VAL A 39 -4.59 -2.37 -4.85
CA VAL A 39 -4.34 -1.44 -5.95
C VAL A 39 -5.07 -0.11 -5.73
N ALA A 40 -6.36 -0.15 -5.41
CA ALA A 40 -7.16 1.05 -5.19
C ALA A 40 -6.65 1.87 -4.00
N GLY A 41 -6.28 1.22 -2.90
CA GLY A 41 -5.73 1.87 -1.71
C GLY A 41 -4.39 2.54 -1.98
N HIS A 42 -3.50 1.83 -2.69
CA HIS A 42 -2.21 2.39 -3.11
C HIS A 42 -2.38 3.60 -4.04
N LEU A 43 -3.23 3.50 -5.05
CA LEU A 43 -3.48 4.61 -5.98
C LEU A 43 -4.09 5.84 -5.27
N ARG A 44 -5.00 5.65 -4.31
CA ARG A 44 -5.53 6.75 -3.49
C ARG A 44 -4.42 7.43 -2.68
N LEU A 45 -3.53 6.64 -2.07
CA LEU A 45 -2.41 7.17 -1.30
C LEU A 45 -1.46 8.01 -2.17
N VAL A 46 -1.03 7.45 -3.30
CA VAL A 46 -0.12 8.13 -4.24
C VAL A 46 -0.79 9.37 -4.85
N GLY A 47 -2.09 9.28 -5.18
CA GLY A 47 -2.87 10.41 -5.69
C GLY A 47 -3.04 11.55 -4.68
N ALA A 48 -3.10 11.25 -3.39
CA ALA A 48 -3.16 12.25 -2.32
C ALA A 48 -1.79 12.87 -1.98
N ALA A 49 -0.70 12.29 -2.47
CA ALA A 49 0.64 12.74 -2.13
C ALA A 49 1.03 13.99 -2.94
N ARG A 50 1.49 15.04 -2.24
CA ARG A 50 2.03 16.28 -2.80
C ARG A 50 3.52 16.38 -2.50
N PRO A 51 4.33 17.08 -3.34
CA PRO A 51 5.72 17.40 -3.01
C PRO A 51 5.88 18.06 -1.64
N VAL A 52 6.89 17.66 -0.89
CA VAL A 52 7.16 18.26 0.43
C VAL A 52 7.44 19.77 0.31
N SER A 53 8.06 20.20 -0.78
CA SER A 53 8.29 21.64 -1.05
C SER A 53 6.99 22.45 -1.12
N GLU A 54 5.91 21.89 -1.68
CA GLU A 54 4.60 22.55 -1.72
C GLU A 54 4.00 22.68 -0.32
N TRP A 55 4.10 21.64 0.52
CA TRP A 55 3.66 21.68 1.90
C TRP A 55 4.42 22.73 2.73
N LEU A 56 5.72 22.88 2.50
CA LEU A 56 6.53 23.87 3.20
C LEU A 56 6.20 25.30 2.78
N ALA A 57 5.84 25.52 1.51
CA ALA A 57 5.46 26.82 0.97
C ALA A 57 4.00 27.21 1.30
N ASP A 58 3.13 26.26 1.58
CA ASP A 58 1.71 26.48 1.81
C ASP A 58 1.47 27.10 3.20
N GLU A 59 0.93 28.31 3.26
CA GLU A 59 0.63 29.04 4.50
C GLU A 59 -0.39 28.32 5.39
N GLN A 60 -1.27 27.50 4.80
CA GLN A 60 -2.28 26.74 5.51
C GLN A 60 -1.70 25.49 6.21
N THR A 61 -0.48 25.11 5.90
CA THR A 61 0.19 23.95 6.54
C THR A 61 0.58 24.32 7.97
N PRO A 62 0.15 23.53 8.98
CA PRO A 62 0.52 23.77 10.37
C PRO A 62 2.04 23.80 10.56
N GLU A 63 2.52 24.73 11.38
CA GLU A 63 3.96 24.90 11.63
C GLU A 63 4.64 23.64 12.16
N THR A 64 3.95 22.90 13.03
CA THR A 64 4.45 21.61 13.54
C THR A 64 4.67 20.58 12.42
N LEU A 65 3.80 20.56 11.41
CA LEU A 65 3.97 19.69 10.25
C LEU A 65 5.12 20.17 9.36
N LYS A 66 5.23 21.48 9.12
CA LYS A 66 6.37 22.07 8.37
C LYS A 66 7.71 21.68 8.98
N GLN A 67 7.85 21.82 10.30
CA GLN A 67 9.09 21.45 11.01
C GLN A 67 9.43 19.97 10.85
N ARG A 68 8.45 19.08 10.94
CA ARG A 68 8.64 17.64 10.73
C ARG A 68 9.04 17.34 9.29
N LEU A 69 8.36 17.93 8.32
CA LEU A 69 8.67 17.75 6.91
C LEU A 69 10.07 18.29 6.55
N ALA A 70 10.44 19.45 7.07
CA ALA A 70 11.81 19.99 6.91
C ALA A 70 12.86 19.05 7.52
N LEU A 71 12.58 18.47 8.68
CA LEU A 71 13.47 17.47 9.28
C LEU A 71 13.64 16.24 8.39
N THR A 72 12.57 15.73 7.78
CA THR A 72 12.67 14.56 6.87
C THR A 72 13.57 14.85 5.67
N GLN A 73 13.52 16.06 5.12
CA GLN A 73 14.38 16.44 4.00
C GLN A 73 15.85 16.50 4.45
N ARG A 74 16.17 17.05 5.62
CA ARG A 74 17.54 17.04 6.17
C ARG A 74 18.06 15.62 6.41
N ILE A 75 17.22 14.73 6.97
CA ILE A 75 17.56 13.31 7.15
C ILE A 75 17.87 12.67 5.80
N ARG A 76 17.09 12.97 4.79
CA ARG A 76 17.28 12.46 3.44
C ARG A 76 18.57 12.99 2.80
N GLU A 77 18.86 14.27 2.94
CA GLU A 77 20.12 14.88 2.48
C GLU A 77 21.32 14.20 3.14
N TYR A 78 21.28 14.01 4.45
CA TYR A 78 22.32 13.28 5.18
C TYR A 78 22.48 11.83 4.66
N ALA A 79 21.37 11.13 4.40
CA ALA A 79 21.41 9.77 3.87
C ALA A 79 22.12 9.70 2.51
N VAL A 80 21.94 10.70 1.65
CA VAL A 80 22.59 10.76 0.34
C VAL A 80 24.05 11.23 0.48
N SER A 81 24.31 12.32 1.22
CA SER A 81 25.65 12.92 1.28
C SER A 81 26.63 12.08 2.11
N GLU A 82 26.21 11.61 3.27
CA GLU A 82 27.08 10.92 4.23
C GLU A 82 27.01 9.40 4.11
N LEU A 83 25.78 8.85 4.00
CA LEU A 83 25.61 7.39 3.93
C LEU A 83 25.70 6.85 2.49
N LYS A 84 25.86 7.73 1.48
CA LYS A 84 25.99 7.37 0.06
C LYS A 84 24.82 6.54 -0.47
N LEU A 85 23.63 6.73 0.11
CA LEU A 85 22.42 6.09 -0.41
C LEU A 85 21.99 6.76 -1.74
N PRO A 86 21.33 6.02 -2.65
CA PRO A 86 20.91 6.55 -3.92
C PRO A 86 19.98 7.76 -3.78
N ASP A 87 20.26 8.85 -4.51
CA ASP A 87 19.33 9.97 -4.63
C ASP A 87 18.23 9.63 -5.65
N ASN A 88 17.06 9.31 -5.15
CA ASN A 88 15.88 8.96 -5.94
C ASN A 88 14.65 9.77 -5.51
N ALA A 89 13.48 9.47 -6.06
CA ALA A 89 12.24 10.18 -5.76
C ALA A 89 11.58 9.79 -4.41
N SER A 90 12.13 8.79 -3.70
CA SER A 90 11.57 8.32 -2.44
C SER A 90 11.63 9.41 -1.36
N TYR A 91 10.57 9.48 -0.55
CA TYR A 91 10.43 10.40 0.59
C TYR A 91 10.46 11.91 0.24
N ARG A 92 10.26 12.27 -1.03
CA ARG A 92 10.11 13.66 -1.47
C ARG A 92 8.66 14.14 -1.50
N ARG A 93 7.72 13.25 -1.20
CA ARG A 93 6.28 13.53 -1.19
C ARG A 93 5.67 13.15 0.16
N PHE A 94 4.61 13.86 0.55
CA PHE A 94 3.84 13.60 1.75
C PHE A 94 2.34 13.57 1.40
N ALA A 95 1.63 12.56 1.93
CA ALA A 95 0.19 12.43 1.82
C ALA A 95 -0.44 12.58 3.21
N ASP A 96 -1.26 13.61 3.40
CA ASP A 96 -2.08 13.73 4.60
C ASP A 96 -3.36 12.90 4.44
N ILE A 97 -3.33 11.68 4.94
CA ILE A 97 -4.42 10.71 4.80
C ILE A 97 -5.50 10.84 5.87
N LYS A 98 -5.39 11.81 6.80
CA LYS A 98 -6.35 12.10 7.87
C LYS A 98 -6.69 10.90 8.78
N ARG A 99 -5.81 9.92 8.86
CA ARG A 99 -5.94 8.71 9.69
C ARG A 99 -4.58 8.30 10.26
N PRO A 100 -4.53 7.56 11.41
CA PRO A 100 -3.29 7.26 12.09
C PRO A 100 -2.41 6.25 11.35
N SER A 101 -2.99 5.45 10.47
CA SER A 101 -2.28 4.37 9.79
C SER A 101 -2.53 4.39 8.29
N ALA A 102 -1.45 4.14 7.53
CA ALA A 102 -1.51 4.00 6.09
C ALA A 102 -2.10 2.65 5.67
N VAL A 103 -1.70 1.61 6.39
CA VAL A 103 -2.05 0.22 6.14
C VAL A 103 -2.31 -0.47 7.48
N TRP A 104 -3.21 -1.42 7.51
CA TRP A 104 -3.49 -2.30 8.62
C TRP A 104 -2.94 -3.68 8.28
N ASN A 105 -1.95 -4.13 9.05
CA ASN A 105 -1.35 -5.44 8.86
C ASN A 105 -2.02 -6.46 9.76
N ILE A 106 -2.23 -7.65 9.21
CA ILE A 106 -2.70 -8.83 9.92
C ILE A 106 -1.55 -9.82 9.98
N VAL A 107 -1.27 -10.32 11.16
CA VAL A 107 -0.42 -11.48 11.39
C VAL A 107 -1.25 -12.56 12.08
N ALA A 108 -0.99 -13.81 11.76
CA ALA A 108 -1.69 -14.94 12.34
C ALA A 108 -0.73 -16.11 12.59
N ALA A 109 -0.97 -16.86 13.65
CA ALA A 109 -0.22 -18.07 13.98
C ALA A 109 -1.17 -19.11 14.60
N PRO A 110 -0.86 -20.41 14.55
CA PRO A 110 -1.54 -21.40 15.39
C PRO A 110 -1.32 -21.08 16.88
N GLU A 111 -2.27 -21.45 17.71
CA GLU A 111 -2.19 -21.29 19.16
C GLU A 111 -0.87 -21.89 19.70
N LEU A 112 -0.21 -21.16 20.59
CA LEU A 112 1.07 -21.53 21.20
C LEU A 112 2.23 -21.74 20.20
N SER A 113 2.15 -21.15 19.01
CA SER A 113 3.18 -21.26 17.97
C SER A 113 3.73 -19.88 17.60
N LEU A 114 5.05 -19.79 17.38
CA LEU A 114 5.69 -18.61 16.81
C LEU A 114 5.82 -18.69 15.27
N THR A 115 5.35 -19.77 14.67
CA THR A 115 5.37 -19.94 13.21
C THR A 115 4.17 -19.20 12.59
N LEU A 116 4.46 -18.07 11.95
CA LEU A 116 3.44 -17.26 11.31
C LEU A 116 2.82 -17.97 10.10
N LYS A 117 1.50 -17.81 9.93
CA LYS A 117 0.83 -18.06 8.65
C LYS A 117 1.48 -17.17 7.59
N THR A 118 1.77 -17.73 6.42
CA THR A 118 2.35 -16.99 5.30
C THR A 118 1.33 -16.84 4.18
N TRP A 119 1.40 -15.68 3.49
CA TRP A 119 0.65 -15.41 2.26
C TRP A 119 1.63 -15.22 1.13
N CYS A 120 1.41 -15.92 0.02
CA CYS A 120 2.30 -15.88 -1.14
C CYS A 120 1.69 -15.01 -2.26
N PHE A 121 2.49 -14.07 -2.75
CA PHE A 121 2.12 -13.13 -3.79
C PHE A 121 3.07 -13.25 -4.97
N PRO A 122 2.58 -13.09 -6.23
CA PRO A 122 3.39 -13.32 -7.43
C PRO A 122 4.67 -12.46 -7.51
N VAL A 123 4.62 -11.22 -6.98
CA VAL A 123 5.73 -10.26 -7.10
C VAL A 123 6.64 -10.27 -5.87
N VAL A 124 6.08 -10.33 -4.68
CA VAL A 124 6.84 -10.17 -3.42
C VAL A 124 7.20 -11.50 -2.76
N GLY A 125 6.68 -12.62 -3.27
CA GLY A 125 6.88 -13.94 -2.68
C GLY A 125 5.99 -14.15 -1.46
N CYS A 126 6.41 -15.04 -0.56
CA CYS A 126 5.66 -15.38 0.64
C CYS A 126 6.11 -14.52 1.82
N VAL A 127 5.14 -13.90 2.51
CA VAL A 127 5.37 -13.03 3.67
C VAL A 127 4.46 -13.42 4.83
N GLY A 128 4.88 -13.17 6.06
CA GLY A 128 4.16 -13.52 7.28
C GLY A 128 3.11 -12.50 7.71
N TYR A 129 2.67 -11.63 6.81
CA TYR A 129 1.61 -10.65 7.08
C TYR A 129 0.77 -10.38 5.83
N ARG A 130 -0.43 -9.83 6.05
CA ARG A 130 -1.32 -9.37 4.97
C ARG A 130 -1.82 -7.96 5.27
N GLY A 131 -1.64 -7.05 4.33
CA GLY A 131 -1.94 -5.63 4.51
C GLY A 131 -3.27 -5.21 3.89
N TYR A 132 -4.01 -4.34 4.58
CA TYR A 132 -5.25 -3.75 4.12
C TYR A 132 -5.20 -2.23 4.25
N TYR A 133 -5.77 -1.51 3.28
CA TYR A 133 -5.90 -0.06 3.36
C TYR A 133 -7.13 0.40 4.16
N ASP A 134 -8.07 -0.50 4.43
CA ASP A 134 -9.24 -0.27 5.26
C ASP A 134 -9.20 -1.14 6.52
N GLN A 135 -9.48 -0.54 7.67
CA GLN A 135 -9.44 -1.26 8.96
C GLN A 135 -10.57 -2.26 9.08
N ALA A 136 -11.78 -1.89 8.62
CA ALA A 136 -12.92 -2.78 8.73
C ALA A 136 -12.74 -4.05 7.88
N GLU A 137 -12.13 -3.92 6.69
CA GLU A 137 -11.78 -5.08 5.86
C GLU A 137 -10.70 -5.95 6.54
N ALA A 138 -9.71 -5.33 7.20
CA ALA A 138 -8.71 -6.06 7.99
C ALA A 138 -9.35 -6.83 9.14
N ASP A 139 -10.24 -6.18 9.91
CA ASP A 139 -10.90 -6.78 11.05
C ASP A 139 -11.85 -7.91 10.62
N ALA A 140 -12.56 -7.77 9.50
CA ALA A 140 -13.41 -8.82 8.93
C ALA A 140 -12.58 -10.07 8.57
N TYR A 141 -11.47 -9.89 7.86
CA TYR A 141 -10.60 -11.02 7.52
C TYR A 141 -9.91 -11.63 8.75
N ALA A 142 -9.57 -10.82 9.74
CA ALA A 142 -9.05 -11.32 11.02
C ALA A 142 -10.08 -12.20 11.76
N ALA A 143 -11.36 -11.86 11.68
CA ALA A 143 -12.42 -12.67 12.24
C ALA A 143 -12.54 -14.05 11.55
N GLU A 144 -12.39 -14.09 10.22
CA GLU A 144 -12.35 -15.36 9.47
C GLU A 144 -11.19 -16.25 9.95
N LEU A 145 -9.97 -15.68 10.08
CA LEU A 145 -8.80 -16.42 10.55
C LEU A 145 -8.97 -16.94 11.99
N ARG A 146 -9.61 -16.15 12.87
CA ARG A 146 -9.92 -16.60 14.23
C ARG A 146 -10.93 -17.75 14.23
N ALA A 147 -11.88 -17.73 13.31
CA ALA A 147 -12.83 -18.84 13.14
C ALA A 147 -12.13 -20.12 12.62
N GLU A 148 -10.99 -20.00 11.92
CA GLU A 148 -10.10 -21.10 11.54
C GLU A 148 -9.26 -21.64 12.73
N GLY A 149 -9.36 -21.05 13.92
CA GLY A 149 -8.62 -21.46 15.12
C GLY A 149 -7.21 -20.84 15.22
N LEU A 150 -6.97 -19.73 14.53
CA LEU A 150 -5.69 -19.02 14.62
C LEU A 150 -5.73 -17.87 15.63
N GLU A 151 -4.62 -17.63 16.31
CA GLU A 151 -4.37 -16.38 17.00
C GLU A 151 -4.05 -15.28 15.98
N VAL A 152 -4.75 -14.13 16.07
CA VAL A 152 -4.65 -13.08 15.07
C VAL A 152 -4.46 -11.73 15.74
N SER A 153 -3.43 -11.00 15.28
CA SER A 153 -3.20 -9.60 15.64
C SER A 153 -3.41 -8.70 14.42
N VAL A 154 -4.12 -7.59 14.62
CA VAL A 154 -4.28 -6.51 13.64
C VAL A 154 -3.63 -5.27 14.19
N TYR A 155 -2.72 -4.66 13.44
CA TYR A 155 -2.05 -3.43 13.86
C TYR A 155 -1.87 -2.45 12.72
N GLY A 156 -1.95 -1.16 13.05
CA GLY A 156 -1.78 -0.08 12.09
C GLY A 156 -0.31 0.24 11.83
N VAL A 157 0.02 0.47 10.58
CA VAL A 157 1.36 0.87 10.12
C VAL A 157 1.28 2.30 9.61
N PRO A 158 2.01 3.25 10.21
CA PRO A 158 1.93 4.67 9.84
C PRO A 158 2.62 4.99 8.51
N ALA A 159 3.54 4.14 8.07
CA ALA A 159 4.27 4.30 6.82
C ALA A 159 4.66 2.93 6.26
N TYR A 160 4.82 2.82 4.95
CA TYR A 160 5.36 1.63 4.29
C TYR A 160 6.24 2.03 3.11
N SER A 161 7.14 1.13 2.72
CA SER A 161 8.03 1.29 1.56
C SER A 161 7.85 0.12 0.60
N THR A 162 7.93 0.40 -0.69
CA THR A 162 7.96 -0.62 -1.74
C THR A 162 9.37 -1.20 -1.95
N LEU A 163 10.37 -0.68 -1.23
CA LEU A 163 11.79 -1.03 -1.33
C LEU A 163 12.34 -0.93 -2.77
N GLY A 164 11.76 -0.07 -3.60
CA GLY A 164 12.17 0.12 -4.99
C GLY A 164 11.96 -1.11 -5.91
N ARG A 165 11.19 -2.11 -5.47
CA ARG A 165 10.98 -3.35 -6.22
C ARG A 165 10.04 -3.20 -7.42
N LEU A 166 9.26 -2.13 -7.46
CA LEU A 166 8.40 -1.84 -8.60
C LEU A 166 9.16 -0.91 -9.57
N PRO A 167 9.24 -1.24 -10.86
CA PRO A 167 9.99 -0.46 -11.83
C PRO A 167 9.37 0.92 -12.04
N GLY A 168 10.23 1.93 -11.98
CA GLY A 168 9.91 3.33 -12.28
C GLY A 168 9.50 4.16 -11.06
N ASN A 169 9.69 5.47 -11.18
CA ASN A 169 9.36 6.50 -10.18
C ASN A 169 7.85 6.64 -9.88
N TRP A 170 7.04 5.71 -10.32
CA TRP A 170 5.59 5.71 -10.20
C TRP A 170 5.11 5.45 -8.78
N LEU A 171 5.95 4.81 -7.98
CA LEU A 171 5.65 4.38 -6.63
C LEU A 171 6.74 4.89 -5.67
N ALA A 172 7.04 6.20 -5.77
CA ALA A 172 7.90 6.85 -4.82
C ALA A 172 7.33 6.66 -3.41
N ASP A 173 8.17 6.17 -2.51
CA ASP A 173 7.83 6.07 -1.12
C ASP A 173 7.39 7.44 -0.60
N THR A 174 6.26 7.48 0.06
CA THR A 174 5.69 8.68 0.64
C THR A 174 5.55 8.52 2.14
N PHE A 175 5.55 9.62 2.87
CA PHE A 175 5.17 9.61 4.28
C PHE A 175 3.65 9.76 4.38
N PRO A 176 2.90 8.68 4.61
CA PRO A 176 1.43 8.76 4.62
C PRO A 176 0.85 9.34 5.90
N ALA A 177 1.57 9.25 7.01
CA ALA A 177 1.14 9.83 8.28
C ALA A 177 2.32 10.06 9.21
N PHE A 178 2.31 11.21 9.89
CA PHE A 178 2.97 11.33 11.17
C PHE A 178 1.90 11.13 12.25
N SER A 179 2.10 10.18 13.14
CA SER A 179 1.26 10.07 14.34
C SER A 179 1.26 11.42 15.06
N ARG A 180 0.08 11.92 15.36
CA ARG A 180 -0.12 13.12 16.17
C ARG A 180 0.32 12.88 17.59
#